data_abba4f12f728f9bde6abb58a78feaf59
#
_entry.id   abba4f12f728f9bde6abb58a78feaf59
#
_cell.length_a   1.000
_cell.length_b   1.000
_cell.length_c   1.000
_cell.angle_alpha   90.00
_cell.angle_beta   90.00
_cell.angle_gamma   90.00
#
_symmetry.space_group_name_H-M   'P 1'
#
loop_
_entity.id
_entity.type
_entity.pdbx_description
1 polymer ?
#
loop_
_entity_poly.entity_id
_entity_poly.type
_entity_poly.pdbx_seq_one_letter_code
_entity_poly.pdbx_strand_id
1 'polypeptide(L)'
;MRVKLSLMRIAVVQCFNILDDARLAGDAIVERLLWAEEEGIDLTLFPESFLLGHTYDPETIRSRASVAASAIPALCERVAAIRSTLVVGAFDLADGQVFNSAIIIEAGRVVGRYSKAHPNEPGVTAGSDFPTFLRSGVRYGVNICNDANHPGPAQRIADQDARLILYPLNNMLRSETADRWREKSLANLIDRARQTGCWVASADVTGTSGNLVSYGCTAIVTPEGSVVARVPELQEGVTVYDVPPC
;
A
#
# COMPACT_ATOMS: atom_id res chain seq x y z
N MET A 1 -7.50 24.23 27.38
CA MET A 1 -7.90 22.86 27.11
C MET A 1 -6.83 22.23 26.23
N ARG A 2 -5.98 21.33 26.75
CA ARG A 2 -5.01 20.63 25.90
C ARG A 2 -5.79 19.63 25.05
N VAL A 3 -5.84 19.85 23.74
CA VAL A 3 -6.32 18.85 22.78
C VAL A 3 -5.41 17.62 22.98
N LYS A 4 -5.97 16.52 23.43
CA LYS A 4 -5.25 15.25 23.52
C LYS A 4 -5.07 14.82 22.07
N LEU A 5 -3.87 15.06 21.50
CA LEU A 5 -3.52 14.59 20.17
C LEU A 5 -3.62 13.06 20.21
N SER A 6 -4.59 12.49 19.50
CA SER A 6 -4.75 11.04 19.42
C SER A 6 -3.69 10.47 18.48
N LEU A 7 -3.07 9.36 18.88
CA LEU A 7 -2.21 8.58 18.00
C LEU A 7 -3.05 8.03 16.83
N MET A 8 -2.48 7.96 15.64
CA MET A 8 -3.10 7.27 14.51
C MET A 8 -2.71 5.81 14.52
N ARG A 9 -3.66 4.93 14.76
CA ARG A 9 -3.42 3.48 14.80
C ARG A 9 -3.49 2.90 13.39
N ILE A 10 -2.39 2.37 12.89
CA ILE A 10 -2.29 1.81 11.54
C ILE A 10 -2.08 0.31 11.58
N ALA A 11 -2.66 -0.41 10.60
CA ALA A 11 -2.41 -1.80 10.34
C ALA A 11 -1.86 -1.98 8.92
N VAL A 12 -0.77 -2.75 8.78
CA VAL A 12 -0.18 -3.08 7.48
C VAL A 12 -0.21 -4.59 7.27
N VAL A 13 -0.73 -5.01 6.12
CA VAL A 13 -1.09 -6.41 5.84
C VAL A 13 -0.03 -7.08 4.99
N GLN A 14 0.39 -8.28 5.39
CA GLN A 14 1.15 -9.23 4.56
C GLN A 14 0.26 -10.42 4.25
N CYS A 15 0.05 -10.72 2.98
CA CYS A 15 -0.88 -11.77 2.56
C CYS A 15 -0.43 -12.45 1.27
N PHE A 16 -0.99 -13.62 0.99
CA PHE A 16 -0.80 -14.28 -0.29
C PHE A 16 -1.43 -13.47 -1.42
N ASN A 17 -0.85 -13.61 -2.62
CA ASN A 17 -1.42 -13.03 -3.83
C ASN A 17 -2.76 -13.69 -4.17
N ILE A 18 -3.77 -12.87 -4.47
CA ILE A 18 -5.02 -13.30 -5.09
C ILE A 18 -4.99 -12.77 -6.52
N LEU A 19 -5.07 -13.66 -7.50
CA LEU A 19 -4.94 -13.31 -8.91
C LEU A 19 -6.29 -13.45 -9.62
N ASP A 20 -6.68 -12.42 -10.36
CA ASP A 20 -7.83 -12.41 -11.28
C ASP A 20 -9.20 -12.72 -10.63
N ASP A 21 -9.29 -12.66 -9.30
CA ASP A 21 -10.54 -12.83 -8.54
C ASP A 21 -10.78 -11.63 -7.59
N ALA A 22 -11.40 -10.58 -8.14
CA ALA A 22 -11.75 -9.38 -7.37
C ALA A 22 -12.74 -9.65 -6.24
N ARG A 23 -13.59 -10.70 -6.36
CA ARG A 23 -14.53 -11.09 -5.31
C ARG A 23 -13.78 -11.67 -4.13
N LEU A 24 -12.90 -12.63 -4.37
CA LEU A 24 -12.09 -13.26 -3.31
C LEU A 24 -11.15 -12.23 -2.66
N ALA A 25 -10.51 -11.35 -3.43
CA ALA A 25 -9.71 -10.25 -2.89
C ALA A 25 -10.57 -9.31 -2.03
N GLY A 26 -11.77 -8.98 -2.49
CA GLY A 26 -12.74 -8.20 -1.73
C GLY A 26 -13.19 -8.88 -0.44
N ASP A 27 -13.38 -10.21 -0.44
CA ASP A 27 -13.71 -10.99 0.77
C ASP A 27 -12.58 -10.89 1.80
N ALA A 28 -11.33 -11.08 1.39
CA ALA A 28 -10.15 -10.96 2.25
C ALA A 28 -9.98 -9.52 2.81
N ILE A 29 -10.23 -8.49 1.98
CA ILE A 29 -10.20 -7.10 2.41
C ILE A 29 -11.26 -6.83 3.48
N VAL A 30 -12.51 -7.24 3.24
CA VAL A 30 -13.62 -7.01 4.19
C VAL A 30 -13.38 -7.72 5.51
N GLU A 31 -12.95 -8.99 5.48
CA GLU A 31 -12.59 -9.73 6.70
C GLU A 31 -11.54 -8.99 7.53
N ARG A 32 -10.48 -8.51 6.88
CA ARG A 32 -9.42 -7.77 7.55
C ARG A 32 -9.88 -6.42 8.09
N LEU A 33 -10.76 -5.73 7.38
CA LEU A 33 -11.31 -4.45 7.83
C LEU A 33 -12.31 -4.61 8.98
N LEU A 34 -13.08 -5.70 9.04
CA LEU A 34 -13.93 -6.00 10.20
C LEU A 34 -13.09 -6.23 11.46
N TRP A 35 -12.01 -7.00 11.35
CA TRP A 35 -11.01 -7.12 12.42
C TRP A 35 -10.41 -5.77 12.81
N ALA A 36 -10.05 -4.93 11.81
CA ALA A 36 -9.50 -3.60 12.06
C ALA A 36 -10.46 -2.68 12.81
N GLU A 37 -11.77 -2.80 12.54
CA GLU A 37 -12.81 -2.07 13.26
C GLU A 37 -12.89 -2.47 14.75
N GLU A 38 -12.77 -3.77 15.05
CA GLU A 38 -12.75 -4.30 16.42
C GLU A 38 -11.51 -3.85 17.19
N GLU A 39 -10.36 -3.77 16.51
CA GLU A 39 -9.08 -3.34 17.07
C GLU A 39 -8.91 -1.82 17.13
N GLY A 40 -9.88 -1.05 16.64
CA GLY A 40 -9.82 0.41 16.61
C GLY A 40 -8.73 0.97 15.67
N ILE A 41 -8.51 0.32 14.54
CA ILE A 41 -7.53 0.75 13.52
C ILE A 41 -8.08 1.92 12.72
N ASP A 42 -7.31 3.01 12.63
CA ASP A 42 -7.66 4.20 11.84
C ASP A 42 -7.43 4.01 10.34
N LEU A 43 -6.36 3.27 9.96
CA LEU A 43 -5.99 3.02 8.58
C LEU A 43 -5.43 1.61 8.39
N THR A 44 -5.91 0.92 7.35
CA THR A 44 -5.43 -0.40 6.94
C THR A 44 -4.82 -0.32 5.54
N LEU A 45 -3.56 -0.73 5.42
CA LEU A 45 -2.80 -0.76 4.17
C LEU A 45 -2.71 -2.19 3.63
N PHE A 46 -3.10 -2.36 2.36
CA PHE A 46 -2.93 -3.59 1.57
C PHE A 46 -1.80 -3.46 0.55
N PRO A 47 -1.29 -4.59 0.02
CA PRO A 47 -0.23 -4.61 -0.98
C PRO A 47 -0.57 -3.91 -2.30
N GLU A 48 0.47 -3.66 -3.11
CA GLU A 48 0.40 -3.15 -4.48
C GLU A 48 -0.44 -4.08 -5.36
N SER A 49 -1.33 -3.50 -6.15
CA SER A 49 -2.21 -4.19 -7.11
C SER A 49 -2.99 -5.38 -6.51
N PHE A 50 -3.26 -5.38 -5.20
CA PHE A 50 -3.84 -6.51 -4.47
C PHE A 50 -5.22 -6.92 -4.98
N LEU A 51 -6.03 -5.95 -5.47
CA LEU A 51 -7.43 -6.22 -5.85
C LEU A 51 -7.58 -7.28 -6.96
N LEU A 52 -6.60 -7.39 -7.87
CA LEU A 52 -6.60 -8.34 -8.99
C LEU A 52 -5.23 -9.00 -9.23
N GLY A 53 -4.23 -8.62 -8.44
CA GLY A 53 -2.86 -9.08 -8.55
C GLY A 53 -1.99 -8.24 -9.47
N HIS A 54 -0.68 -8.35 -9.27
CA HIS A 54 0.36 -7.67 -10.06
C HIS A 54 0.84 -8.56 -11.21
N THR A 55 1.25 -7.94 -12.33
CA THR A 55 1.85 -8.62 -13.50
C THR A 55 2.66 -7.64 -14.33
N TYR A 56 3.53 -8.18 -15.18
CA TYR A 56 4.26 -7.43 -16.23
C TYR A 56 3.72 -7.70 -17.65
N ASP A 57 2.67 -8.49 -17.78
CA ASP A 57 2.01 -8.72 -19.07
C ASP A 57 1.04 -7.58 -19.40
N PRO A 58 1.27 -6.80 -20.49
CA PRO A 58 0.51 -5.59 -20.76
C PRO A 58 -0.97 -5.85 -21.09
N GLU A 59 -1.30 -7.03 -21.65
CA GLU A 59 -2.70 -7.39 -21.95
C GLU A 59 -3.45 -7.70 -20.65
N THR A 60 -2.83 -8.46 -19.74
CA THR A 60 -3.37 -8.76 -18.42
C THR A 60 -3.51 -7.49 -17.59
N ILE A 61 -2.53 -6.59 -17.62
CA ILE A 61 -2.60 -5.27 -16.94
C ILE A 61 -3.86 -4.51 -17.39
N ARG A 62 -4.06 -4.37 -18.71
CA ARG A 62 -5.21 -3.66 -19.25
C ARG A 62 -6.54 -4.35 -18.90
N SER A 63 -6.57 -5.67 -18.94
CA SER A 63 -7.74 -6.47 -18.53
C SER A 63 -8.09 -6.22 -17.06
N ARG A 64 -7.10 -6.31 -16.15
CA ARG A 64 -7.28 -6.05 -14.73
C ARG A 64 -7.74 -4.62 -14.45
N ALA A 65 -7.17 -3.63 -15.14
CA ALA A 65 -7.60 -2.24 -15.03
C ALA A 65 -9.06 -2.05 -15.47
N SER A 66 -9.50 -2.76 -16.51
CA SER A 66 -10.91 -2.73 -16.96
C SER A 66 -11.85 -3.37 -15.93
N VAL A 67 -11.47 -4.49 -15.32
CA VAL A 67 -12.25 -5.14 -14.25
C VAL A 67 -12.29 -4.27 -12.99
N ALA A 68 -11.20 -3.61 -12.64
CA ALA A 68 -11.10 -2.72 -11.48
C ALA A 68 -12.13 -1.58 -11.53
N ALA A 69 -12.50 -1.10 -12.73
CA ALA A 69 -13.50 -0.06 -12.90
C ALA A 69 -14.88 -0.41 -12.30
N SER A 70 -15.23 -1.70 -12.24
CA SER A 70 -16.44 -2.18 -11.56
C SER A 70 -16.16 -2.76 -10.16
N ALA A 71 -14.98 -3.35 -9.96
CA ALA A 71 -14.62 -3.97 -8.69
C ALA A 71 -14.41 -2.93 -7.57
N ILE A 72 -13.84 -1.75 -7.88
CA ILE A 72 -13.64 -0.69 -6.88
C ILE A 72 -14.99 -0.16 -6.34
N PRO A 73 -15.98 0.23 -7.17
CA PRO A 73 -17.31 0.59 -6.67
C PRO A 73 -17.97 -0.50 -5.84
N ALA A 74 -17.92 -1.76 -6.27
CA ALA A 74 -18.47 -2.88 -5.53
C ALA A 74 -17.78 -3.08 -4.15
N LEU A 75 -16.46 -2.89 -4.08
CA LEU A 75 -15.73 -2.90 -2.82
C LEU A 75 -16.16 -1.72 -1.92
N CYS A 76 -16.32 -0.52 -2.48
CA CYS A 76 -16.80 0.65 -1.76
C CYS A 76 -18.15 0.38 -1.06
N GLU A 77 -19.10 -0.21 -1.77
CA GLU A 77 -20.41 -0.58 -1.19
C GLU A 77 -20.26 -1.53 0.01
N ARG A 78 -19.36 -2.52 -0.09
CA ARG A 78 -19.13 -3.53 0.94
C ARG A 78 -18.48 -2.96 2.21
N VAL A 79 -17.66 -1.92 2.08
CA VAL A 79 -16.92 -1.31 3.19
C VAL A 79 -17.57 -0.01 3.71
N ALA A 80 -18.77 0.34 3.24
CA ALA A 80 -19.41 1.62 3.53
C ALA A 80 -19.67 1.88 5.03
N ALA A 81 -19.88 0.83 5.82
CA ALA A 81 -20.11 0.93 7.26
C ALA A 81 -18.83 0.89 8.11
N ILE A 82 -17.65 0.67 7.49
CA ILE A 82 -16.37 0.52 8.17
C ILE A 82 -15.70 1.89 8.32
N ARG A 83 -15.19 2.19 9.52
CA ARG A 83 -14.57 3.48 9.84
C ARG A 83 -13.10 3.55 9.50
N SER A 84 -12.39 2.41 9.48
CA SER A 84 -10.98 2.37 9.09
C SER A 84 -10.81 2.83 7.64
N THR A 85 -9.87 3.73 7.39
CA THR A 85 -9.46 4.09 6.03
C THR A 85 -8.81 2.89 5.37
N LEU A 86 -9.29 2.49 4.19
CA LEU A 86 -8.67 1.46 3.37
C LEU A 86 -7.74 2.08 2.35
N VAL A 87 -6.50 1.59 2.27
CA VAL A 87 -5.58 1.86 1.16
C VAL A 87 -5.29 0.53 0.46
N VAL A 88 -5.73 0.40 -0.79
CA VAL A 88 -5.61 -0.82 -1.59
C VAL A 88 -5.04 -0.56 -2.97
N GLY A 89 -4.11 -1.42 -3.42
CA GLY A 89 -3.51 -1.35 -4.75
C GLY A 89 -4.40 -1.95 -5.84
N ALA A 90 -4.43 -1.30 -7.02
CA ALA A 90 -5.05 -1.82 -8.23
C ALA A 90 -4.38 -1.25 -9.48
N PHE A 91 -4.42 -1.98 -10.60
CA PHE A 91 -4.33 -1.33 -11.90
C PHE A 91 -5.64 -0.59 -12.15
N ASP A 92 -5.57 0.65 -12.60
CA ASP A 92 -6.68 1.58 -12.70
C ASP A 92 -6.74 2.24 -14.08
N LEU A 93 -7.94 2.59 -14.56
CA LEU A 93 -8.16 3.29 -15.83
C LEU A 93 -8.59 4.72 -15.54
N ALA A 94 -7.86 5.69 -16.09
CA ALA A 94 -8.25 7.10 -16.11
C ALA A 94 -7.89 7.71 -17.47
N ASP A 95 -8.83 8.41 -18.09
CA ASP A 95 -8.65 9.10 -19.37
C ASP A 95 -8.06 8.21 -20.50
N GLY A 96 -8.45 6.93 -20.52
CA GLY A 96 -7.99 5.93 -21.47
C GLY A 96 -6.56 5.39 -21.23
N GLN A 97 -5.90 5.85 -20.18
CA GLN A 97 -4.59 5.39 -19.75
C GLN A 97 -4.68 4.42 -18.56
N VAL A 98 -3.72 3.51 -18.48
CA VAL A 98 -3.61 2.56 -17.37
C VAL A 98 -2.58 3.08 -16.38
N PHE A 99 -2.95 3.09 -15.10
CA PHE A 99 -2.08 3.43 -13.99
C PHE A 99 -1.96 2.24 -13.02
N ASN A 100 -0.86 2.18 -12.28
CA ASN A 100 -0.73 1.37 -11.09
C ASN A 100 -1.01 2.29 -9.90
N SER A 101 -2.17 2.13 -9.27
CA SER A 101 -2.70 3.09 -8.30
C SER A 101 -2.91 2.49 -6.92
N ALA A 102 -2.68 3.30 -5.90
CA ALA A 102 -3.20 3.10 -4.55
C ALA A 102 -4.50 3.90 -4.41
N ILE A 103 -5.57 3.21 -4.11
CA ILE A 103 -6.92 3.76 -3.97
C ILE A 103 -7.19 3.96 -2.48
N ILE A 104 -7.57 5.17 -2.08
CA ILE A 104 -7.90 5.51 -0.71
C ILE A 104 -9.42 5.55 -0.58
N ILE A 105 -9.96 4.71 0.30
CA ILE A 105 -11.41 4.54 0.51
C ILE A 105 -11.76 4.84 1.97
N GLU A 106 -12.74 5.72 2.17
CA GLU A 106 -13.29 6.08 3.48
C GLU A 106 -14.81 6.02 3.42
N ALA A 107 -15.44 5.35 4.39
CA ALA A 107 -16.90 5.21 4.49
C ALA A 107 -17.54 4.85 3.13
N GLY A 108 -16.96 3.90 2.41
CA GLY A 108 -17.44 3.43 1.11
C GLY A 108 -17.26 4.40 -0.06
N ARG A 109 -16.40 5.39 0.06
CA ARG A 109 -16.13 6.37 -1.01
C ARG A 109 -14.64 6.44 -1.32
N VAL A 110 -14.30 6.47 -2.60
CA VAL A 110 -12.94 6.82 -3.01
C VAL A 110 -12.72 8.29 -2.70
N VAL A 111 -11.84 8.58 -1.74
CA VAL A 111 -11.48 9.95 -1.33
C VAL A 111 -10.18 10.43 -1.99
N GLY A 112 -9.42 9.52 -2.60
CA GLY A 112 -8.23 9.87 -3.34
C GLY A 112 -7.57 8.69 -4.04
N ARG A 113 -6.56 9.01 -4.85
CA ARG A 113 -5.69 8.08 -5.56
C ARG A 113 -4.27 8.62 -5.58
N TYR A 114 -3.32 7.72 -5.51
CA TYR A 114 -1.94 7.97 -5.90
C TYR A 114 -1.58 7.00 -7.03
N SER A 115 -1.08 7.50 -8.14
CA SER A 115 -0.56 6.69 -9.25
C SER A 115 0.96 6.62 -9.19
N LYS A 116 1.52 5.42 -9.31
CA LYS A 116 2.96 5.12 -9.24
C LYS A 116 3.76 6.07 -10.15
N ALA A 117 4.71 6.81 -9.56
CA ALA A 117 5.51 7.78 -10.30
C ALA A 117 6.57 7.12 -11.17
N HIS A 118 7.08 5.96 -10.74
CA HIS A 118 8.10 5.19 -11.46
C HIS A 118 7.61 3.77 -11.78
N PRO A 119 6.58 3.61 -12.65
CA PRO A 119 6.15 2.30 -13.08
C PRO A 119 7.25 1.64 -13.92
N ASN A 120 7.44 0.34 -13.72
CA ASN A 120 8.29 -0.51 -14.53
C ASN A 120 7.48 -1.59 -15.27
N GLU A 121 6.15 -1.53 -15.14
CA GLU A 121 5.21 -2.38 -15.82
C GLU A 121 4.94 -1.85 -17.24
N PRO A 122 5.04 -2.70 -18.29
CA PRO A 122 4.80 -2.27 -19.66
C PRO A 122 3.37 -1.74 -19.86
N GLY A 123 3.25 -0.58 -20.51
CA GLY A 123 1.95 0.03 -20.83
C GLY A 123 1.27 0.75 -19.65
N VAL A 124 1.95 0.86 -18.50
CA VAL A 124 1.49 1.66 -17.36
C VAL A 124 2.03 3.08 -17.47
N THR A 125 1.14 4.05 -17.33
CA THR A 125 1.46 5.48 -17.34
C THR A 125 2.00 5.91 -15.99
N ALA A 126 3.06 6.72 -15.99
CA ALA A 126 3.62 7.30 -14.78
C ALA A 126 2.67 8.39 -14.21
N GLY A 127 2.44 8.33 -12.90
CA GLY A 127 1.78 9.40 -12.17
C GLY A 127 2.69 10.61 -11.96
N SER A 128 2.09 11.80 -11.85
CA SER A 128 2.79 13.06 -11.62
C SER A 128 2.37 13.77 -10.34
N ASP A 129 1.27 13.35 -9.73
CA ASP A 129 0.67 13.97 -8.58
C ASP A 129 1.06 13.24 -7.28
N PHE A 130 1.30 13.99 -6.24
CA PHE A 130 1.73 13.49 -4.93
C PHE A 130 0.75 13.96 -3.84
N PRO A 131 -0.52 13.50 -3.86
CA PRO A 131 -1.52 13.94 -2.91
C PRO A 131 -1.18 13.47 -1.49
N THR A 132 -1.54 14.30 -0.51
CA THR A 132 -1.50 13.94 0.91
C THR A 132 -2.90 13.96 1.48
N PHE A 133 -3.13 13.11 2.48
CA PHE A 133 -4.41 12.90 3.14
C PHE A 133 -4.25 13.13 4.65
N LEU A 134 -5.34 13.37 5.35
CA LEU A 134 -5.34 13.57 6.80
C LEU A 134 -6.24 12.53 7.48
N ARG A 135 -5.68 11.77 8.44
CA ARG A 135 -6.46 10.84 9.27
C ARG A 135 -6.00 10.93 10.72
N SER A 136 -6.94 11.04 11.65
CA SER A 136 -6.65 11.10 13.10
C SER A 136 -5.54 12.09 13.49
N GLY A 137 -5.47 13.23 12.80
CA GLY A 137 -4.46 14.27 13.03
C GLY A 137 -3.09 13.99 12.41
N VAL A 138 -2.89 12.89 11.71
CA VAL A 138 -1.67 12.55 10.96
C VAL A 138 -1.85 12.79 9.47
N ARG A 139 -0.99 13.62 8.87
CA ARG A 139 -0.91 13.78 7.42
C ARG A 139 -0.07 12.65 6.83
N TYR A 140 -0.58 11.98 5.82
CA TYR A 140 0.12 10.88 5.15
C TYR A 140 0.04 10.99 3.63
N GLY A 141 1.00 10.37 2.96
CA GLY A 141 0.99 10.17 1.52
C GLY A 141 1.31 8.72 1.17
N VAL A 142 1.26 8.40 -0.12
CA VAL A 142 1.53 7.05 -0.64
C VAL A 142 2.59 7.13 -1.72
N ASN A 143 3.53 6.18 -1.71
CA ASN A 143 4.38 5.82 -2.83
C ASN A 143 4.23 4.31 -3.08
N ILE A 144 4.41 3.83 -4.31
CA ILE A 144 4.19 2.43 -4.65
C ILE A 144 5.51 1.76 -5.03
N CYS A 145 5.87 0.71 -4.30
CA CYS A 145 6.93 -0.27 -4.62
C CYS A 145 8.20 0.35 -5.20
N ASN A 146 8.37 0.36 -6.53
CA ASN A 146 9.55 0.90 -7.22
C ASN A 146 9.83 2.39 -6.92
N ASP A 147 8.85 3.16 -6.46
CA ASP A 147 9.07 4.54 -6.04
C ASP A 147 10.06 4.63 -4.86
N ALA A 148 10.16 3.57 -4.03
CA ALA A 148 11.13 3.52 -2.93
C ALA A 148 12.59 3.55 -3.40
N ASN A 149 12.87 3.16 -4.66
CA ASN A 149 14.20 3.23 -5.27
C ASN A 149 14.60 4.65 -5.67
N HIS A 150 13.64 5.59 -5.67
CA HIS A 150 13.81 6.97 -6.11
C HIS A 150 13.53 7.93 -4.95
N PRO A 151 14.47 8.81 -4.58
CA PRO A 151 14.27 9.74 -3.46
C PRO A 151 13.19 10.80 -3.72
N GLY A 152 12.97 11.19 -4.98
CA GLY A 152 12.07 12.27 -5.36
C GLY A 152 10.62 12.13 -4.89
N PRO A 153 9.93 11.00 -5.14
CA PRO A 153 8.55 10.80 -4.71
C PRO A 153 8.33 10.98 -3.20
N ALA A 154 9.20 10.38 -2.38
CA ALA A 154 9.10 10.51 -0.92
C ALA A 154 9.32 11.95 -0.48
N GLN A 155 10.29 12.67 -1.07
CA GLN A 155 10.55 14.06 -0.74
C GLN A 155 9.35 14.95 -1.06
N ARG A 156 8.68 14.77 -2.21
CA ARG A 156 7.49 15.56 -2.59
C ARG A 156 6.32 15.38 -1.61
N ILE A 157 6.21 14.22 -0.96
CA ILE A 157 5.22 13.98 0.08
C ILE A 157 5.65 14.66 1.38
N ALA A 158 6.92 14.54 1.77
CA ALA A 158 7.46 15.15 2.99
C ALA A 158 7.38 16.69 2.94
N ASP A 159 7.65 17.30 1.77
CA ASP A 159 7.56 18.76 1.56
C ASP A 159 6.15 19.35 1.78
N GLN A 160 5.14 18.49 1.93
CA GLN A 160 3.75 18.87 2.25
C GLN A 160 3.41 18.63 3.74
N ASP A 161 4.40 18.59 4.62
CA ASP A 161 4.24 18.32 6.05
C ASP A 161 3.63 16.93 6.36
N ALA A 162 3.87 15.94 5.50
CA ALA A 162 3.46 14.58 5.78
C ALA A 162 4.31 14.00 6.92
N ARG A 163 3.65 13.21 7.79
CA ARG A 163 4.27 12.51 8.91
C ARG A 163 4.49 11.04 8.62
N LEU A 164 3.72 10.49 7.68
CA LEU A 164 3.73 9.06 7.34
C LEU A 164 3.73 8.90 5.82
N ILE A 165 4.56 8.00 5.32
CA ILE A 165 4.55 7.56 3.92
C ILE A 165 4.22 6.07 3.88
N LEU A 166 3.16 5.72 3.17
CA LEU A 166 2.71 4.35 2.96
C LEU A 166 3.33 3.79 1.68
N TYR A 167 3.77 2.53 1.74
CA TYR A 167 4.36 1.81 0.62
C TYR A 167 3.63 0.47 0.38
N PRO A 168 2.57 0.44 -0.45
CA PRO A 168 2.10 -0.82 -1.03
C PRO A 168 3.20 -1.42 -1.90
N LEU A 169 3.57 -2.68 -1.64
CA LEU A 169 4.62 -3.42 -2.34
C LEU A 169 4.03 -4.69 -2.98
N ASN A 170 4.68 -5.17 -4.05
CA ASN A 170 4.48 -6.51 -4.57
C ASN A 170 5.83 -7.07 -5.04
N ASN A 171 6.54 -7.70 -4.12
CA ASN A 171 7.86 -8.29 -4.37
C ASN A 171 7.78 -9.73 -4.86
N MET A 172 6.67 -10.13 -5.52
CA MET A 172 6.54 -11.45 -6.15
C MET A 172 7.41 -11.52 -7.41
N LEU A 173 8.65 -11.95 -7.25
CA LEU A 173 9.70 -11.91 -8.25
C LEU A 173 10.24 -13.32 -8.52
N ARG A 174 10.97 -13.51 -9.64
CA ARG A 174 11.75 -14.76 -9.85
C ARG A 174 12.73 -14.95 -8.71
N SER A 175 12.92 -16.18 -8.24
CA SER A 175 13.70 -16.52 -7.04
C SER A 175 15.03 -15.78 -6.95
N GLU A 176 15.86 -15.83 -8.01
CA GLU A 176 17.16 -15.15 -8.03
C GLU A 176 17.06 -13.62 -7.87
N THR A 177 15.97 -13.03 -8.36
CA THR A 177 15.71 -11.59 -8.20
C THR A 177 15.18 -11.32 -6.81
N ALA A 178 14.26 -12.14 -6.30
CA ALA A 178 13.73 -12.03 -4.96
C ALA A 178 14.82 -12.10 -3.89
N ASP A 179 15.80 -13.01 -4.05
CA ASP A 179 16.95 -13.13 -3.14
C ASP A 179 17.77 -11.83 -3.07
N ARG A 180 18.01 -11.20 -4.24
CA ARG A 180 18.71 -9.92 -4.30
C ARG A 180 17.91 -8.76 -3.69
N TRP A 181 16.58 -8.80 -3.77
CA TRP A 181 15.71 -7.75 -3.26
C TRP A 181 15.28 -7.96 -1.81
N ARG A 182 15.51 -9.15 -1.23
CA ARG A 182 15.07 -9.53 0.12
C ARG A 182 15.46 -8.51 1.19
N GLU A 183 16.74 -8.12 1.21
CA GLU A 183 17.24 -7.10 2.15
C GLU A 183 17.14 -5.68 1.60
N LYS A 184 17.31 -5.53 0.30
CA LYS A 184 17.32 -4.22 -0.38
C LYS A 184 15.98 -3.50 -0.29
N SER A 185 14.86 -4.22 -0.36
CA SER A 185 13.52 -3.62 -0.23
C SER A 185 13.36 -2.92 1.12
N LEU A 186 13.73 -3.57 2.22
CA LEU A 186 13.67 -2.96 3.55
C LEU A 186 14.70 -1.83 3.71
N ALA A 187 15.90 -1.99 3.18
CA ALA A 187 16.94 -0.94 3.21
C ALA A 187 16.45 0.34 2.52
N ASN A 188 15.80 0.23 1.37
CA ASN A 188 15.22 1.38 0.67
C ASN A 188 14.15 2.10 1.51
N LEU A 189 13.29 1.38 2.21
CA LEU A 189 12.27 1.97 3.10
C LEU A 189 12.92 2.72 4.27
N ILE A 190 13.97 2.14 4.87
CA ILE A 190 14.77 2.78 5.92
C ILE A 190 15.42 4.07 5.39
N ASP A 191 15.98 4.03 4.19
CA ASP A 191 16.59 5.19 3.56
C ASP A 191 15.54 6.31 3.28
N ARG A 192 14.32 5.94 2.87
CA ARG A 192 13.23 6.92 2.68
C ARG A 192 12.79 7.53 4.01
N ALA A 193 12.68 6.74 5.07
CA ALA A 193 12.37 7.26 6.40
C ALA A 193 13.41 8.27 6.88
N ARG A 194 14.68 7.93 6.80
CA ARG A 194 15.80 8.82 7.18
C ARG A 194 15.89 10.07 6.33
N GLN A 195 15.72 9.93 5.02
CA GLN A 195 15.75 11.05 4.08
C GLN A 195 14.69 12.08 4.40
N THR A 196 13.47 11.63 4.69
CA THR A 196 12.29 12.50 4.79
C THR A 196 11.97 12.92 6.22
N GLY A 197 12.49 12.21 7.22
CA GLY A 197 12.07 12.37 8.61
C GLY A 197 10.63 11.91 8.87
N CYS A 198 10.05 11.14 7.93
CA CYS A 198 8.71 10.57 8.05
C CYS A 198 8.76 9.16 8.60
N TRP A 199 7.69 8.74 9.27
CA TRP A 199 7.38 7.34 9.44
C TRP A 199 7.16 6.69 8.07
N VAL A 200 7.58 5.44 7.93
CA VAL A 200 7.34 4.65 6.74
C VAL A 200 6.64 3.35 7.12
N ALA A 201 5.58 3.00 6.42
CA ALA A 201 4.86 1.76 6.64
C ALA A 201 4.61 1.04 5.30
N SER A 202 4.98 -0.22 5.21
CA SER A 202 4.82 -1.03 4.00
C SER A 202 3.91 -2.22 4.20
N ALA A 203 3.18 -2.60 3.16
CA ALA A 203 2.41 -3.82 3.05
C ALA A 203 2.84 -4.58 1.80
N ASP A 204 3.15 -5.86 1.90
CA ASP A 204 3.67 -6.66 0.80
C ASP A 204 2.93 -8.00 0.66
N VAL A 205 2.95 -8.56 -0.52
CA VAL A 205 2.56 -9.95 -0.72
C VAL A 205 3.66 -10.89 -0.23
N THR A 206 3.30 -12.14 0.05
CA THR A 206 4.25 -13.18 0.49
C THR A 206 3.95 -14.54 -0.15
N GLY A 207 4.86 -15.49 -0.02
CA GLY A 207 4.71 -16.87 -0.47
C GLY A 207 5.33 -17.15 -1.82
N THR A 208 4.89 -18.26 -2.43
CA THR A 208 5.44 -18.78 -3.70
C THR A 208 4.33 -19.00 -4.72
N SER A 209 4.63 -18.74 -6.00
CA SER A 209 3.73 -19.02 -7.13
C SER A 209 4.57 -19.45 -8.34
N GLY A 210 4.59 -20.75 -8.66
CA GLY A 210 5.47 -21.31 -9.69
C GLY A 210 6.95 -21.07 -9.35
N ASN A 211 7.65 -20.32 -10.22
CA ASN A 211 9.05 -19.93 -10.03
C ASN A 211 9.21 -18.53 -9.40
N LEU A 212 8.11 -17.95 -8.93
CA LEU A 212 8.11 -16.67 -8.25
C LEU A 212 8.07 -16.86 -6.74
N VAL A 213 8.71 -15.95 -6.01
CA VAL A 213 8.67 -15.89 -4.55
C VAL A 213 8.64 -14.43 -4.09
N SER A 214 7.87 -14.17 -3.05
CA SER A 214 7.99 -12.97 -2.23
C SER A 214 8.27 -13.37 -0.79
N TYR A 215 9.34 -12.87 -0.23
CA TYR A 215 9.64 -13.07 1.20
C TYR A 215 8.70 -12.26 2.10
N GLY A 216 8.11 -11.21 1.56
CA GLY A 216 7.34 -10.24 2.33
C GLY A 216 8.23 -9.16 2.94
N CYS A 217 7.89 -7.90 2.68
CA CYS A 217 8.57 -6.74 3.24
C CYS A 217 7.55 -5.81 3.92
N THR A 218 6.73 -6.39 4.81
CA THR A 218 5.73 -5.66 5.59
C THR A 218 6.33 -5.21 6.90
N ALA A 219 6.53 -3.90 7.04
CA ALA A 219 7.24 -3.31 8.17
C ALA A 219 6.77 -1.87 8.47
N ILE A 220 7.06 -1.42 9.70
CA ILE A 220 6.89 -0.04 10.13
C ILE A 220 8.26 0.46 10.62
N VAL A 221 8.68 1.61 10.06
CA VAL A 221 10.01 2.20 10.24
C VAL A 221 9.85 3.60 10.80
N THR A 222 10.62 3.92 11.86
CA THR A 222 10.64 5.26 12.45
C THR A 222 11.37 6.26 11.56
N PRO A 223 11.20 7.58 11.77
CA PRO A 223 11.96 8.61 11.06
C PRO A 223 13.48 8.43 11.13
N GLU A 224 14.00 7.84 12.22
CA GLU A 224 15.43 7.56 12.43
C GLU A 224 15.90 6.28 11.69
N GLY A 225 14.95 5.55 11.07
CA GLY A 225 15.23 4.33 10.33
C GLY A 225 15.28 3.06 11.19
N SER A 226 14.65 3.07 12.37
CA SER A 226 14.50 1.86 13.20
C SER A 226 13.24 1.10 12.81
N VAL A 227 13.36 -0.21 12.55
CA VAL A 227 12.20 -1.08 12.32
C VAL A 227 11.57 -1.40 13.67
N VAL A 228 10.34 -0.91 13.90
CA VAL A 228 9.62 -1.06 15.17
C VAL A 228 8.57 -2.17 15.15
N ALA A 229 8.13 -2.56 13.95
CA ALA A 229 7.19 -3.66 13.76
C ALA A 229 7.42 -4.30 12.39
N ARG A 230 7.29 -5.63 12.29
CA ARG A 230 7.49 -6.38 11.05
C ARG A 230 6.70 -7.69 11.09
N VAL A 231 6.10 -8.07 9.97
CA VAL A 231 5.57 -9.43 9.78
C VAL A 231 6.73 -10.35 9.40
N PRO A 232 6.83 -11.58 9.96
CA PRO A 232 7.85 -12.53 9.57
C PRO A 232 7.79 -12.90 8.10
N GLU A 233 8.95 -13.19 7.51
CA GLU A 233 9.06 -13.61 6.11
C GLU A 233 8.28 -14.90 5.84
N LEU A 234 7.72 -15.02 4.64
CA LEU A 234 6.96 -16.17 4.14
C LEU A 234 5.72 -16.54 4.99
N GLN A 235 5.25 -15.62 5.81
CA GLN A 235 4.05 -15.79 6.64
C GLN A 235 3.01 -14.72 6.29
N GLU A 236 1.74 -15.09 6.32
CA GLU A 236 0.67 -14.09 6.36
C GLU A 236 0.57 -13.47 7.74
N GLY A 237 0.20 -12.22 7.80
CA GLY A 237 0.02 -11.54 9.07
C GLY A 237 -0.31 -10.06 8.92
N VAL A 238 -0.49 -9.44 10.07
CA VAL A 238 -0.69 -7.99 10.19
C VAL A 238 0.23 -7.49 11.27
N THR A 239 0.83 -6.35 11.06
CA THR A 239 1.49 -5.63 12.15
C THR A 239 0.82 -4.28 12.36
N VAL A 240 0.74 -3.85 13.62
CA VAL A 240 0.03 -2.65 14.07
C VAL A 240 0.99 -1.72 14.77
N TYR A 241 0.80 -0.42 14.59
CA TYR A 241 1.56 0.58 15.32
C TYR A 241 0.76 1.88 15.49
N ASP A 242 1.02 2.58 16.59
CA ASP A 242 0.42 3.87 16.90
C ASP A 242 1.37 5.00 16.49
N VAL A 243 1.11 5.62 15.32
CA VAL A 243 1.92 6.72 14.79
C VAL A 243 1.56 8.02 15.52
N PRO A 244 2.55 8.72 16.11
CA PRO A 244 2.28 9.99 16.80
C PRO A 244 1.92 11.09 15.81
N PRO A 245 1.01 12.00 16.16
CA PRO A 245 0.75 13.23 15.40
C PRO A 245 1.97 14.16 15.45
N CYS A 246 1.95 15.23 14.65
CA CYS A 246 2.96 16.29 14.68
C CYS A 246 2.93 17.08 15.99
#